data_3eacdb6018f8a4ec6009848a502ecf32
#
_entry.id   3eacdb6018f8a4ec6009848a502ecf32
#
_cell.length_a   1.000
_cell.length_b   1.000
_cell.length_c   1.000
_cell.angle_alpha   90.00
_cell.angle_beta   90.00
_cell.angle_gamma   90.00
#
_symmetry.space_group_name_H-M   'P 1'
#
loop_
_entity.id
_entity.type
_entity.pdbx_description
1 polymer ?
#
loop_
_entity_poly.entity_id
_entity_poly.type
_entity_poly.pdbx_seq_one_letter_code
_entity_poly.pdbx_strand_id
1 'polypeptide(L)'
;MFSGKYLVDLSLKPRLKSGVNYSLIKENLSDTAVIYVGNGVRGLKVRTDSLASDISGLPSLQLFLSTLQALKGHTSLATISEQINCSHEFISEVICQLLHHQLIDMHGSTLKFNNRIIEHYSSNQNLSSDDKSDGASQSLMARIKPELEITTWYENSLDGGVEKVYSRIDFPILIVGLSRIAIATAAILQASGFQSIQISSRAPEENPDKPITFEDISGGYIRPSDCGIGKQRVVSDMNAQISLFPISKDYSSNRTIPSSIQRFKPRLVISIGWPSADKFQEWMSSDISFLIVEEFINRSISIGPLVQPGKSACINCVHLAREERDPFLNHVVELRRFLPEREVPAAVSSFIAGLISLDVIAFADLGQSAFSNVQKIFSLDSLDSPQNFHWGLHPECQCHAV
;
A
#
# COMPACT_ATOMS: atom_id res chain seq x y z
N MET A 1 -14.73 -7.34 -31.95
CA MET A 1 -14.64 -6.38 -33.06
C MET A 1 -14.48 -4.98 -32.46
N PHE A 2 -13.24 -4.49 -32.32
CA PHE A 2 -12.98 -3.11 -31.92
C PHE A 2 -12.32 -2.41 -33.13
N SER A 3 -13.12 -1.75 -33.94
CA SER A 3 -12.63 -0.91 -35.04
C SER A 3 -12.44 0.52 -34.57
N GLY A 4 -11.51 0.72 -33.66
CA GLY A 4 -11.01 2.05 -33.33
C GLY A 4 -9.50 2.01 -33.51
N LYS A 5 -8.96 2.66 -34.56
CA LYS A 5 -7.54 2.86 -34.75
C LYS A 5 -7.00 3.69 -33.58
N TYR A 6 -6.61 3.06 -32.48
CA TYR A 6 -5.80 3.71 -31.47
C TYR A 6 -4.37 3.76 -32.03
N LEU A 7 -3.97 4.91 -32.49
CA LEU A 7 -2.57 5.20 -32.81
C LEU A 7 -1.80 5.23 -31.47
N VAL A 8 -1.07 4.17 -31.19
CA VAL A 8 -0.15 4.12 -30.06
C VAL A 8 1.03 5.04 -30.38
N ASP A 9 1.42 5.87 -29.41
CA ASP A 9 2.61 6.71 -29.56
C ASP A 9 3.87 5.82 -29.66
N LEU A 10 4.51 5.82 -30.82
CA LEU A 10 5.67 4.99 -31.12
C LEU A 10 6.96 5.42 -30.39
N SER A 11 6.96 6.58 -29.74
CA SER A 11 8.07 7.02 -28.88
C SER A 11 8.10 6.34 -27.53
N LEU A 12 7.01 5.70 -27.13
CA LEU A 12 6.88 5.02 -25.83
C LEU A 12 7.83 3.81 -25.75
N LYS A 13 8.26 3.53 -24.53
CA LYS A 13 9.18 2.44 -24.20
C LYS A 13 8.54 1.43 -23.25
N PRO A 14 7.58 0.64 -23.72
CA PRO A 14 6.83 -0.26 -22.84
C PRO A 14 7.68 -1.43 -22.35
N ARG A 15 7.25 -1.99 -21.23
CA ARG A 15 7.81 -3.23 -20.67
C ARG A 15 6.71 -4.17 -20.21
N LEU A 16 6.98 -5.46 -20.21
CA LEU A 16 6.12 -6.43 -19.53
C LEU A 16 6.13 -6.16 -18.02
N LYS A 17 4.95 -6.22 -17.38
CA LYS A 17 4.83 -6.08 -15.93
C LYS A 17 5.56 -7.22 -15.22
N SER A 18 5.99 -6.95 -13.99
CA SER A 18 6.64 -7.97 -13.16
C SER A 18 5.73 -9.19 -13.00
N GLY A 19 6.33 -10.39 -13.11
CA GLY A 19 5.59 -11.66 -13.03
C GLY A 19 4.84 -12.07 -14.30
N VAL A 20 4.80 -11.25 -15.36
CA VAL A 20 4.27 -11.66 -16.66
C VAL A 20 5.27 -12.57 -17.35
N ASN A 21 4.83 -13.77 -17.66
CA ASN A 21 5.58 -14.77 -18.44
C ASN A 21 4.85 -15.02 -19.75
N TYR A 22 5.55 -15.58 -20.72
CA TYR A 22 4.94 -16.04 -21.95
C TYR A 22 5.48 -17.41 -22.34
N SER A 23 4.59 -18.22 -22.90
CA SER A 23 4.94 -19.58 -23.33
C SER A 23 4.15 -19.95 -24.59
N LEU A 24 4.81 -20.73 -25.45
CA LEU A 24 4.18 -21.36 -26.59
C LEU A 24 3.55 -22.68 -26.15
N ILE A 25 2.26 -22.81 -26.31
CA ILE A 25 1.49 -24.02 -25.96
C ILE A 25 0.96 -24.63 -27.26
N LYS A 26 1.21 -25.93 -27.47
CA LYS A 26 0.55 -26.67 -28.53
C LYS A 26 -0.76 -27.25 -27.99
N GLU A 27 -1.88 -26.92 -28.59
CA GLU A 27 -3.15 -27.56 -28.25
C GLU A 27 -3.17 -29.02 -28.78
N ASN A 28 -3.33 -29.99 -27.89
CA ASN A 28 -3.23 -31.45 -28.17
C ASN A 28 -4.21 -32.00 -29.22
N LEU A 29 -5.13 -31.21 -29.74
CA LEU A 29 -6.20 -31.64 -30.68
C LEU A 29 -6.20 -30.85 -31.99
N SER A 30 -5.38 -29.82 -32.13
CA SER A 30 -5.25 -29.04 -33.34
C SER A 30 -3.78 -28.67 -33.54
N ASP A 31 -3.31 -28.62 -34.79
CA ASP A 31 -1.95 -28.13 -35.13
C ASP A 31 -1.79 -26.60 -34.84
N THR A 32 -2.75 -25.99 -34.17
CA THR A 32 -2.72 -24.57 -33.81
C THR A 32 -1.82 -24.33 -32.61
N ALA A 33 -0.78 -23.56 -32.81
CA ALA A 33 0.04 -23.05 -31.71
C ALA A 33 -0.63 -21.83 -31.05
N VAL A 34 -0.60 -21.80 -29.74
CA VAL A 34 -1.14 -20.71 -28.91
C VAL A 34 -0.03 -20.13 -28.06
N ILE A 35 0.14 -18.82 -28.10
CA ILE A 35 0.98 -18.12 -27.13
C ILE A 35 0.11 -17.69 -25.94
N TYR A 36 0.50 -18.09 -24.77
CA TYR A 36 -0.04 -17.55 -23.53
C TYR A 36 0.91 -16.48 -23.00
N VAL A 37 0.38 -15.30 -22.67
CA VAL A 37 1.10 -14.21 -22.01
C VAL A 37 0.34 -13.85 -20.74
N GLY A 38 0.95 -13.97 -19.58
CA GLY A 38 0.26 -13.65 -18.33
C GLY A 38 1.00 -14.09 -17.07
N ASN A 39 0.34 -13.92 -15.93
CA ASN A 39 0.87 -14.27 -14.61
C ASN A 39 0.08 -15.39 -13.89
N GLY A 40 -0.78 -16.09 -14.62
CA GLY A 40 -1.65 -17.13 -14.07
C GLY A 40 -3.02 -16.61 -13.57
N VAL A 41 -3.12 -15.34 -13.17
CA VAL A 41 -4.37 -14.68 -12.76
C VAL A 41 -4.95 -13.85 -13.92
N ARG A 42 -4.09 -13.08 -14.56
CA ARG A 42 -4.41 -12.30 -15.77
C ARG A 42 -3.59 -12.86 -16.93
N GLY A 43 -4.21 -13.00 -18.09
CA GLY A 43 -3.51 -13.51 -19.25
C GLY A 43 -4.25 -13.33 -20.54
N LEU A 44 -3.46 -13.31 -21.62
CA LEU A 44 -3.88 -13.24 -23.01
C LEU A 44 -3.51 -14.52 -23.68
N LYS A 45 -4.43 -15.15 -24.41
CA LYS A 45 -4.18 -16.26 -25.32
C LYS A 45 -4.27 -15.77 -26.74
N VAL A 46 -3.16 -15.87 -27.46
CA VAL A 46 -3.07 -15.46 -28.87
C VAL A 46 -2.92 -16.70 -29.72
N ARG A 47 -3.90 -16.91 -30.62
CA ARG A 47 -3.89 -18.00 -31.60
C ARG A 47 -3.28 -17.51 -32.91
N THR A 48 -2.64 -18.41 -33.65
CA THR A 48 -2.03 -18.12 -34.96
C THR A 48 -3.00 -17.55 -35.97
N ASP A 49 -4.28 -17.94 -35.90
CA ASP A 49 -5.36 -17.54 -36.80
C ASP A 49 -6.00 -16.20 -36.44
N SER A 50 -5.70 -15.66 -35.26
CA SER A 50 -6.27 -14.40 -34.75
C SER A 50 -5.43 -13.16 -35.01
N LEU A 51 -4.19 -13.33 -35.48
CA LEU A 51 -3.27 -12.22 -35.79
C LEU A 51 -3.34 -11.89 -37.29
N ALA A 52 -3.45 -10.61 -37.60
CA ALA A 52 -3.38 -10.14 -38.98
C ALA A 52 -2.06 -10.58 -39.63
N SER A 53 -2.11 -10.98 -40.90
CA SER A 53 -0.92 -11.28 -41.68
C SER A 53 -0.10 -10.02 -41.87
N ASP A 54 1.15 -10.01 -41.40
CA ASP A 54 2.06 -8.89 -41.61
C ASP A 54 2.69 -8.94 -43.00
N ILE A 55 3.07 -7.76 -43.50
CA ILE A 55 3.69 -7.52 -44.81
C ILE A 55 5.08 -8.21 -44.95
N SER A 56 5.69 -8.54 -43.82
CA SER A 56 7.04 -9.12 -43.75
C SER A 56 7.16 -10.60 -44.16
N GLY A 57 6.03 -11.31 -44.34
CA GLY A 57 6.03 -12.73 -44.69
C GLY A 57 6.51 -13.69 -43.60
N LEU A 58 6.83 -13.19 -42.41
CA LEU A 58 7.11 -14.02 -41.23
C LEU A 58 5.81 -14.50 -40.56
N PRO A 59 5.79 -15.70 -39.95
CA PRO A 59 4.62 -16.13 -39.16
C PRO A 59 4.33 -15.10 -38.09
N SER A 60 3.10 -14.60 -38.03
CA SER A 60 2.62 -13.59 -37.06
C SER A 60 2.95 -13.96 -35.62
N LEU A 61 2.99 -15.27 -35.32
CA LEU A 61 3.37 -15.81 -34.02
C LEU A 61 4.82 -15.52 -33.64
N GLN A 62 5.74 -15.62 -34.59
CA GLN A 62 7.17 -15.35 -34.36
C GLN A 62 7.40 -13.85 -34.16
N LEU A 63 6.72 -13.01 -34.92
CA LEU A 63 6.74 -11.55 -34.74
C LEU A 63 6.19 -11.15 -33.37
N PHE A 64 5.09 -11.77 -32.94
CA PHE A 64 4.51 -11.53 -31.63
C PHE A 64 5.49 -11.90 -30.49
N LEU A 65 6.13 -13.08 -30.57
CA LEU A 65 7.17 -13.50 -29.62
C LEU A 65 8.36 -12.54 -29.61
N SER A 66 8.85 -12.13 -30.76
CA SER A 66 9.96 -11.18 -30.88
C SER A 66 9.59 -9.83 -30.28
N THR A 67 8.35 -9.38 -30.47
CA THR A 67 7.83 -8.17 -29.84
C THR A 67 7.87 -8.32 -28.31
N LEU A 68 7.34 -9.40 -27.73
CA LEU A 68 7.37 -9.63 -26.28
C LEU A 68 8.81 -9.63 -25.72
N GLN A 69 9.76 -10.22 -26.44
CA GLN A 69 11.17 -10.25 -26.04
C GLN A 69 11.82 -8.85 -26.03
N ALA A 70 11.35 -7.96 -26.91
CA ALA A 70 11.85 -6.60 -27.04
C ALA A 70 11.25 -5.63 -26.02
N LEU A 71 10.12 -5.97 -25.37
CA LEU A 71 9.43 -5.13 -24.37
C LEU A 71 10.17 -5.10 -23.03
N LYS A 72 11.33 -4.44 -22.99
CA LYS A 72 12.20 -4.33 -21.80
C LYS A 72 12.20 -2.95 -21.16
N GLY A 73 11.43 -2.00 -21.67
CA GLY A 73 11.33 -0.63 -21.14
C GLY A 73 12.44 0.33 -21.56
N HIS A 74 13.39 -0.09 -22.41
CA HIS A 74 14.52 0.74 -22.82
C HIS A 74 14.42 1.21 -24.27
N THR A 75 13.74 0.45 -25.11
CA THR A 75 13.65 0.66 -26.55
C THR A 75 12.28 1.20 -26.91
N SER A 76 12.23 2.21 -27.80
CA SER A 76 10.97 2.76 -28.28
C SER A 76 10.25 1.78 -29.21
N LEU A 77 8.93 1.88 -29.31
CA LEU A 77 8.14 1.04 -30.21
C LEU A 77 8.54 1.21 -31.67
N ALA A 78 8.93 2.44 -32.08
CA ALA A 78 9.48 2.68 -33.43
C ALA A 78 10.74 1.84 -33.68
N THR A 79 11.70 1.89 -32.76
CA THR A 79 12.93 1.12 -32.86
C THR A 79 12.67 -0.40 -32.80
N ILE A 80 11.74 -0.85 -32.01
CA ILE A 80 11.33 -2.27 -31.94
C ILE A 80 10.76 -2.69 -33.29
N SER A 81 9.88 -1.88 -33.91
CA SER A 81 9.30 -2.15 -35.22
C SER A 81 10.37 -2.34 -36.28
N GLU A 82 11.39 -1.46 -36.30
CA GLU A 82 12.53 -1.54 -37.23
C GLU A 82 13.37 -2.82 -36.97
N GLN A 83 13.69 -3.11 -35.71
CA GLN A 83 14.53 -4.27 -35.34
C GLN A 83 13.89 -5.62 -35.70
N ILE A 84 12.58 -5.75 -35.55
CA ILE A 84 11.86 -6.97 -35.88
C ILE A 84 11.32 -6.98 -37.32
N ASN A 85 11.50 -5.88 -38.04
CA ASN A 85 11.02 -5.69 -39.42
C ASN A 85 9.51 -5.95 -39.55
N CYS A 86 8.71 -5.30 -38.71
CA CYS A 86 7.25 -5.40 -38.75
C CYS A 86 6.60 -4.03 -38.93
N SER A 87 5.33 -4.03 -39.32
CA SER A 87 4.56 -2.79 -39.52
C SER A 87 4.25 -2.10 -38.17
N HIS A 88 4.15 -0.78 -38.20
CA HIS A 88 3.68 -0.01 -37.04
C HIS A 88 2.26 -0.37 -36.63
N GLU A 89 1.44 -0.82 -37.57
CA GLU A 89 0.07 -1.26 -37.30
C GLU A 89 0.07 -2.55 -36.47
N PHE A 90 0.93 -3.51 -36.86
CA PHE A 90 1.08 -4.77 -36.11
C PHE A 90 1.53 -4.52 -34.66
N ILE A 91 2.57 -3.72 -34.46
CA ILE A 91 3.05 -3.37 -33.11
C ILE A 91 1.95 -2.68 -32.29
N SER A 92 1.23 -1.72 -32.89
CA SER A 92 0.14 -1.02 -32.22
C SER A 92 -0.96 -1.98 -31.77
N GLU A 93 -1.32 -2.95 -32.63
CA GLU A 93 -2.31 -3.98 -32.26
C GLU A 93 -1.85 -4.85 -31.09
N VAL A 94 -0.60 -5.35 -31.12
CA VAL A 94 -0.02 -6.14 -30.04
C VAL A 94 -0.02 -5.35 -28.72
N ILE A 95 0.42 -4.09 -28.75
CA ILE A 95 0.46 -3.23 -27.57
C ILE A 95 -0.96 -2.96 -27.04
N CYS A 96 -1.93 -2.69 -27.89
CA CYS A 96 -3.33 -2.50 -27.49
C CYS A 96 -3.90 -3.75 -26.80
N GLN A 97 -3.62 -4.94 -27.32
CA GLN A 97 -4.06 -6.20 -26.69
C GLN A 97 -3.41 -6.39 -25.30
N LEU A 98 -2.10 -6.16 -25.19
CA LEU A 98 -1.38 -6.27 -23.93
C LEU A 98 -1.87 -5.24 -22.89
N LEU A 99 -2.18 -4.01 -23.32
CA LEU A 99 -2.76 -2.95 -22.47
C LEU A 99 -4.15 -3.34 -21.98
N HIS A 100 -5.00 -3.83 -22.88
CA HIS A 100 -6.36 -4.25 -22.53
C HIS A 100 -6.35 -5.32 -21.40
N HIS A 101 -5.37 -6.21 -21.45
CA HIS A 101 -5.18 -7.24 -20.42
C HIS A 101 -4.29 -6.77 -19.26
N GLN A 102 -3.87 -5.50 -19.25
CA GLN A 102 -3.02 -4.90 -18.21
C GLN A 102 -1.69 -5.64 -17.98
N LEU A 103 -1.08 -6.16 -19.06
CA LEU A 103 0.13 -6.97 -19.00
C LEU A 103 1.43 -6.16 -19.20
N ILE A 104 1.32 -4.88 -19.57
CA ILE A 104 2.46 -4.00 -19.81
C ILE A 104 2.33 -2.67 -19.08
N ASP A 105 3.48 -2.08 -18.77
CA ASP A 105 3.63 -0.68 -18.40
C ASP A 105 4.08 0.11 -19.63
N MET A 106 3.58 1.34 -19.84
CA MET A 106 3.83 2.12 -21.03
C MET A 106 5.05 3.03 -20.91
N HIS A 107 5.41 3.39 -19.71
CA HIS A 107 6.61 4.18 -19.46
C HIS A 107 7.75 3.27 -19.05
N GLY A 108 8.80 3.25 -19.87
CA GLY A 108 10.05 2.61 -19.50
C GLY A 108 10.57 3.22 -18.21
N SER A 109 11.00 2.38 -17.32
CA SER A 109 11.46 2.73 -15.97
C SER A 109 12.84 3.41 -15.97
N THR A 110 12.99 4.53 -16.67
CA THR A 110 13.85 5.56 -16.11
C THR A 110 13.03 6.23 -15.01
N LEU A 111 12.90 5.52 -13.89
CA LEU A 111 12.47 6.11 -12.65
C LEU A 111 13.42 7.27 -12.38
N LYS A 112 13.03 8.46 -12.82
CA LYS A 112 13.67 9.69 -12.39
C LYS A 112 13.21 9.88 -10.94
N PHE A 113 13.89 9.19 -10.03
CA PHE A 113 13.78 9.57 -8.63
C PHE A 113 14.04 11.06 -8.54
N ASN A 114 13.23 11.75 -7.76
CA ASN A 114 13.49 13.13 -7.44
C ASN A 114 14.97 13.24 -6.98
N ASN A 115 15.76 14.12 -7.58
CA ASN A 115 17.17 14.29 -7.27
C ASN A 115 17.42 14.40 -5.75
N ARG A 116 16.49 15.00 -5.01
CA ARG A 116 16.54 15.04 -3.53
C ARG A 116 16.58 13.66 -2.87
N ILE A 117 15.86 12.66 -3.39
CA ILE A 117 15.88 11.30 -2.84
C ILE A 117 17.20 10.62 -3.17
N ILE A 118 17.72 10.81 -4.39
CA ILE A 118 19.00 10.25 -4.82
C ILE A 118 20.16 10.88 -4.05
N GLU A 119 20.22 12.20 -3.96
CA GLU A 119 21.25 12.94 -3.21
C GLU A 119 21.26 12.52 -1.75
N HIS A 120 20.11 12.28 -1.20
CA HIS A 120 19.90 11.88 0.18
C HIS A 120 20.35 10.45 0.46
N TYR A 121 20.06 9.52 -0.45
CA TYR A 121 20.52 8.15 -0.38
C TYR A 121 22.02 8.04 -0.58
N SER A 122 22.59 8.87 -1.46
CA SER A 122 24.02 8.96 -1.75
C SER A 122 24.84 9.50 -0.58
N SER A 123 24.30 10.47 0.17
CA SER A 123 25.00 11.07 1.32
C SER A 123 25.08 10.13 2.54
N ASN A 124 24.20 9.14 2.62
CA ASN A 124 24.18 8.16 3.71
C ASN A 124 25.03 6.90 3.44
N GLN A 125 25.51 6.72 2.22
CA GLN A 125 26.45 5.66 1.87
C GLN A 125 27.82 6.31 1.59
N ASN A 126 28.87 5.82 2.23
CA ASN A 126 30.27 6.29 1.99
C ASN A 126 30.77 5.87 0.61
N LEU A 127 30.02 6.23 -0.45
CA LEU A 127 30.37 5.95 -1.84
C LEU A 127 31.24 7.07 -2.41
N SER A 128 32.18 6.73 -3.28
CA SER A 128 33.01 7.69 -4.00
C SER A 128 32.19 8.58 -4.94
N SER A 129 32.66 9.78 -5.28
CA SER A 129 31.87 10.81 -5.96
C SER A 129 31.32 10.41 -7.32
N ASP A 130 31.98 9.53 -8.05
CA ASP A 130 31.61 9.13 -9.42
C ASP A 130 30.69 7.91 -9.46
N ASP A 131 30.73 7.05 -8.41
CA ASP A 131 29.85 5.89 -8.28
C ASP A 131 28.54 6.20 -7.52
N LYS A 132 28.43 7.40 -6.95
CA LYS A 132 27.34 7.76 -6.01
C LYS A 132 25.96 7.79 -6.65
N SER A 133 25.82 8.25 -7.89
CA SER A 133 24.50 8.40 -8.49
C SER A 133 23.91 7.09 -9.00
N ASP A 134 24.72 6.25 -9.65
CA ASP A 134 24.23 5.02 -10.25
C ASP A 134 24.09 3.89 -9.24
N GLY A 135 25.06 3.72 -8.36
CA GLY A 135 25.01 2.70 -7.29
C GLY A 135 23.90 2.97 -6.26
N ALA A 136 23.70 4.24 -5.88
CA ALA A 136 22.63 4.63 -4.99
C ALA A 136 21.25 4.43 -5.63
N SER A 137 21.11 4.78 -6.91
CA SER A 137 19.87 4.56 -7.66
C SER A 137 19.53 3.08 -7.78
N GLN A 138 20.52 2.22 -8.06
CA GLN A 138 20.32 0.77 -8.14
C GLN A 138 19.91 0.17 -6.79
N SER A 139 20.55 0.57 -5.72
CA SER A 139 20.23 0.10 -4.36
C SER A 139 18.84 0.54 -3.92
N LEU A 140 18.44 1.77 -4.22
CA LEU A 140 17.11 2.29 -3.94
C LEU A 140 16.06 1.56 -4.78
N MET A 141 16.34 1.31 -6.07
CA MET A 141 15.47 0.53 -6.95
C MET A 141 15.27 -0.90 -6.43
N ALA A 142 16.34 -1.57 -6.00
CA ALA A 142 16.24 -2.91 -5.43
C ALA A 142 15.34 -2.93 -4.18
N ARG A 143 15.41 -1.88 -3.36
CA ARG A 143 14.61 -1.74 -2.14
C ARG A 143 13.13 -1.44 -2.41
N ILE A 144 12.85 -0.62 -3.43
CA ILE A 144 11.46 -0.23 -3.80
C ILE A 144 10.78 -1.32 -4.62
N LYS A 145 11.55 -2.17 -5.30
CA LYS A 145 11.02 -3.17 -6.23
C LYS A 145 9.86 -4.01 -5.66
N PRO A 146 9.90 -4.54 -4.43
CA PRO A 146 8.78 -5.31 -3.88
C PRO A 146 7.47 -4.52 -3.80
N GLU A 147 7.53 -3.23 -3.46
CA GLU A 147 6.35 -2.36 -3.41
C GLU A 147 5.80 -2.08 -4.82
N LEU A 148 6.69 -1.87 -5.80
CA LEU A 148 6.30 -1.68 -7.18
C LEU A 148 5.68 -2.94 -7.81
N GLU A 149 6.08 -4.13 -7.36
CA GLU A 149 5.50 -5.39 -7.83
C GLU A 149 4.00 -5.52 -7.51
N ILE A 150 3.55 -4.88 -6.44
CA ILE A 150 2.12 -4.82 -6.09
C ILE A 150 1.43 -3.67 -6.83
N THR A 151 1.97 -2.47 -6.75
CA THR A 151 1.32 -1.26 -7.27
C THR A 151 1.23 -1.23 -8.80
N THR A 152 2.13 -1.91 -9.51
CA THR A 152 2.04 -2.05 -10.97
C THR A 152 0.77 -2.78 -11.43
N TRP A 153 0.15 -3.60 -10.56
CA TRP A 153 -1.07 -4.35 -10.87
C TRP A 153 -2.37 -3.59 -10.55
N TYR A 154 -2.29 -2.40 -10.00
CA TYR A 154 -3.48 -1.55 -9.82
C TYR A 154 -4.06 -1.16 -11.17
N GLU A 155 -5.38 -0.99 -11.22
CA GLU A 155 -6.08 -0.55 -12.42
C GLU A 155 -5.53 0.79 -12.90
N ASN A 156 -5.30 0.88 -14.20
CA ASN A 156 -4.74 2.07 -14.86
C ASN A 156 -3.31 2.46 -14.44
N SER A 157 -2.57 1.59 -13.76
CA SER A 157 -1.14 1.80 -13.52
C SER A 157 -0.38 1.54 -14.82
N LEU A 158 0.25 2.57 -15.38
CA LEU A 158 1.03 2.52 -16.62
C LEU A 158 2.50 2.93 -16.41
N ASP A 159 2.84 3.39 -15.19
CA ASP A 159 4.16 3.87 -14.77
C ASP A 159 4.95 2.85 -13.95
N GLY A 160 4.44 1.63 -13.83
CA GLY A 160 5.00 0.60 -12.97
C GLY A 160 4.72 0.81 -11.48
N GLY A 161 3.69 1.59 -11.14
CA GLY A 161 3.23 1.82 -9.77
C GLY A 161 4.02 2.85 -8.98
N VAL A 162 4.90 3.58 -9.64
CA VAL A 162 5.84 4.52 -9.00
C VAL A 162 5.13 5.69 -8.35
N GLU A 163 4.18 6.31 -9.04
CA GLU A 163 3.41 7.45 -8.52
C GLU A 163 2.70 7.11 -7.21
N LYS A 164 2.15 5.90 -7.12
CA LYS A 164 1.45 5.42 -5.93
C LYS A 164 2.40 5.27 -4.75
N VAL A 165 3.54 4.61 -4.93
CA VAL A 165 4.54 4.45 -3.86
C VAL A 165 5.08 5.80 -3.41
N TYR A 166 5.30 6.75 -4.34
CA TYR A 166 5.75 8.11 -4.00
C TYR A 166 4.70 8.90 -3.22
N SER A 167 3.43 8.77 -3.56
CA SER A 167 2.35 9.51 -2.88
C SER A 167 2.20 9.16 -1.40
N ARG A 168 2.72 7.99 -0.99
CA ARG A 168 2.75 7.57 0.42
C ARG A 168 3.66 8.44 1.29
N ILE A 169 4.69 9.06 0.71
CA ILE A 169 5.63 9.95 1.44
C ILE A 169 4.86 11.09 2.12
N ASP A 170 3.91 11.68 1.40
CA ASP A 170 3.13 12.83 1.83
C ASP A 170 1.76 12.46 2.43
N PHE A 171 1.60 11.21 2.89
CA PHE A 171 0.39 10.72 3.51
C PHE A 171 0.56 10.64 5.04
N PRO A 172 0.16 11.67 5.83
CA PRO A 172 0.38 11.70 7.26
C PRO A 172 -0.58 10.79 8.01
N ILE A 173 -0.02 9.95 8.88
CA ILE A 173 -0.75 8.96 9.69
C ILE A 173 -0.47 9.21 11.17
N LEU A 174 -1.54 9.25 11.98
CA LEU A 174 -1.45 9.22 13.43
C LEU A 174 -1.90 7.84 13.93
N ILE A 175 -1.05 7.18 14.70
CA ILE A 175 -1.40 5.94 15.40
C ILE A 175 -1.63 6.29 16.87
N VAL A 176 -2.85 6.10 17.36
CA VAL A 176 -3.23 6.32 18.75
C VAL A 176 -3.19 4.99 19.49
N GLY A 177 -2.26 4.87 20.42
CA GLY A 177 -1.90 3.67 21.16
C GLY A 177 -0.38 3.45 21.14
N LEU A 178 0.14 2.80 22.18
CA LEU A 178 1.58 2.55 22.34
C LEU A 178 1.88 1.05 22.51
N SER A 179 0.96 0.17 22.09
CA SER A 179 1.11 -1.28 22.18
C SER A 179 2.05 -1.83 21.08
N ARG A 180 2.42 -3.10 21.19
CA ARG A 180 3.15 -3.84 20.17
C ARG A 180 2.52 -3.73 18.79
N ILE A 181 1.17 -3.75 18.70
CA ILE A 181 0.45 -3.60 17.42
C ILE A 181 0.73 -2.22 16.82
N ALA A 182 0.68 -1.15 17.63
CA ALA A 182 0.93 0.21 17.17
C ALA A 182 2.34 0.37 16.60
N ILE A 183 3.35 -0.12 17.33
CA ILE A 183 4.76 -0.03 16.92
C ILE A 183 5.03 -0.88 15.68
N ALA A 184 4.51 -2.11 15.63
CA ALA A 184 4.65 -2.98 14.46
C ALA A 184 3.97 -2.37 13.22
N THR A 185 2.77 -1.78 13.38
CA THR A 185 2.07 -1.08 12.28
C THR A 185 2.90 0.09 11.77
N ALA A 186 3.44 0.92 12.68
CA ALA A 186 4.30 2.04 12.30
C ALA A 186 5.53 1.56 11.51
N ALA A 187 6.20 0.50 11.99
CA ALA A 187 7.38 -0.07 11.34
C ALA A 187 7.08 -0.58 9.93
N ILE A 188 6.00 -1.35 9.75
CA ILE A 188 5.61 -1.89 8.44
C ILE A 188 5.27 -0.75 7.47
N LEU A 189 4.49 0.24 7.89
CA LEU A 189 4.12 1.37 7.05
C LEU A 189 5.34 2.21 6.66
N GLN A 190 6.29 2.44 7.58
CA GLN A 190 7.57 3.11 7.26
C GLN A 190 8.36 2.35 6.20
N ALA A 191 8.44 1.03 6.34
CA ALA A 191 9.10 0.17 5.37
C ALA A 191 8.38 0.15 4.00
N SER A 192 7.07 0.43 3.98
CA SER A 192 6.24 0.49 2.76
C SER A 192 6.16 1.90 2.13
N GLY A 193 6.93 2.87 2.61
CA GLY A 193 7.09 4.19 1.98
C GLY A 193 6.43 5.37 2.69
N PHE A 194 5.70 5.15 3.79
CA PHE A 194 5.12 6.24 4.57
C PHE A 194 6.18 6.89 5.47
N GLN A 195 6.44 8.18 5.27
CA GLN A 195 7.43 8.90 6.09
C GLN A 195 6.80 9.68 7.25
N SER A 196 5.57 10.15 7.06
CA SER A 196 4.88 11.02 8.01
C SER A 196 4.01 10.23 8.98
N ILE A 197 4.64 9.43 9.86
CA ILE A 197 3.95 8.63 10.88
C ILE A 197 4.30 9.15 12.27
N GLN A 198 3.27 9.39 13.07
CA GLN A 198 3.40 9.70 14.50
C GLN A 198 2.62 8.66 15.31
N ILE A 199 3.14 8.32 16.48
CA ILE A 199 2.41 7.56 17.49
C ILE A 199 2.14 8.41 18.71
N SER A 200 1.02 8.18 19.38
CA SER A 200 0.67 8.88 20.61
C SER A 200 0.01 7.96 21.62
N SER A 201 0.09 8.31 22.90
CA SER A 201 -0.71 7.66 23.92
C SER A 201 -2.21 7.88 23.67
N ARG A 202 -3.06 6.96 24.13
CA ARG A 202 -4.53 7.15 24.18
C ARG A 202 -4.93 8.27 25.15
N ALA A 203 -4.16 8.45 26.21
CA ALA A 203 -4.34 9.49 27.23
C ALA A 203 -3.02 10.28 27.36
N PRO A 204 -2.69 11.17 26.41
CA PRO A 204 -1.41 11.86 26.38
C PRO A 204 -1.23 12.86 27.53
N GLU A 205 -2.31 13.33 28.13
CA GLU A 205 -2.27 14.23 29.27
C GLU A 205 -1.80 13.52 30.54
N GLU A 206 -2.13 12.23 30.68
CA GLU A 206 -1.73 11.41 31.84
C GLU A 206 -0.35 10.77 31.62
N ASN A 207 -0.10 10.33 30.40
CA ASN A 207 1.13 9.62 30.04
C ASN A 207 1.45 9.83 28.56
N PRO A 208 2.18 10.90 28.21
CA PRO A 208 2.43 11.29 26.81
C PRO A 208 3.30 10.28 26.08
N ASP A 209 4.26 9.66 26.76
CA ASP A 209 5.11 8.63 26.19
C ASP A 209 5.48 7.61 27.28
N LYS A 210 5.40 6.33 26.95
CA LYS A 210 5.78 5.23 27.82
C LYS A 210 7.15 4.69 27.42
N PRO A 211 8.04 4.36 28.37
CA PRO A 211 9.28 3.68 28.03
C PRO A 211 8.99 2.27 27.51
N ILE A 212 9.88 1.78 26.65
CA ILE A 212 9.92 0.37 26.26
C ILE A 212 10.25 -0.48 27.47
N THR A 213 9.50 -1.55 27.65
CA THR A 213 9.71 -2.57 28.67
C THR A 213 10.08 -3.92 28.03
N PHE A 214 10.46 -4.90 28.82
CA PHE A 214 10.72 -6.25 28.31
C PHE A 214 9.48 -6.90 27.68
N GLU A 215 8.28 -6.52 28.13
CA GLU A 215 7.01 -7.01 27.57
C GLU A 215 6.78 -6.50 26.14
N ASP A 216 7.38 -5.38 25.75
CA ASP A 216 7.24 -4.79 24.43
C ASP A 216 8.10 -5.49 23.36
N ILE A 217 9.15 -6.23 23.76
CA ILE A 217 10.06 -6.88 22.83
C ILE A 217 9.30 -7.89 21.98
N SER A 218 9.21 -7.61 20.68
CA SER A 218 8.48 -8.47 19.73
C SER A 218 8.89 -8.25 18.28
N GLY A 219 8.84 -9.32 17.48
CA GLY A 219 8.83 -9.25 16.01
C GLY A 219 10.04 -8.59 15.34
N GLY A 220 11.13 -8.34 16.05
CA GLY A 220 12.34 -7.68 15.51
C GLY A 220 12.23 -6.15 15.40
N TYR A 221 11.08 -5.55 15.73
CA TYR A 221 10.90 -4.09 15.69
C TYR A 221 11.44 -3.41 16.95
N ILE A 222 11.37 -4.08 18.10
CA ILE A 222 11.87 -3.61 19.40
C ILE A 222 12.93 -4.57 19.89
N ARG A 223 14.07 -4.03 20.29
CA ARG A 223 15.23 -4.77 20.76
C ARG A 223 15.39 -4.62 22.27
N PRO A 224 16.09 -5.55 22.94
CA PRO A 224 16.43 -5.39 24.35
C PRO A 224 17.20 -4.10 24.66
N SER A 225 17.99 -3.58 23.71
CA SER A 225 18.70 -2.31 23.82
C SER A 225 17.80 -1.08 23.88
N ASP A 226 16.53 -1.22 23.48
CA ASP A 226 15.58 -0.11 23.42
C ASP A 226 14.82 0.05 24.75
N CYS A 227 14.97 -0.91 25.68
CA CYS A 227 14.36 -0.83 27.00
C CYS A 227 14.76 0.45 27.75
N GLY A 228 13.76 1.13 28.30
CA GLY A 228 13.91 2.41 28.99
C GLY A 228 13.83 3.63 28.07
N ILE A 229 13.87 3.45 26.74
CA ILE A 229 13.68 4.53 25.77
C ILE A 229 12.19 4.75 25.53
N GLY A 230 11.74 5.99 25.37
CA GLY A 230 10.35 6.30 25.04
C GLY A 230 9.90 5.68 23.71
N LYS A 231 8.68 5.12 23.67
CA LYS A 231 8.15 4.43 22.50
C LYS A 231 8.04 5.33 21.26
N GLN A 232 7.68 6.60 21.45
CA GLN A 232 7.64 7.59 20.35
C GLN A 232 9.02 7.81 19.75
N ARG A 233 10.04 7.89 20.60
CA ARG A 233 11.43 8.03 20.15
C ARG A 233 11.90 6.80 19.38
N VAL A 234 11.62 5.61 19.88
CA VAL A 234 11.99 4.34 19.20
C VAL A 234 11.36 4.29 17.80
N VAL A 235 10.09 4.66 17.66
CA VAL A 235 9.42 4.71 16.34
C VAL A 235 10.05 5.75 15.42
N SER A 236 10.46 6.90 15.95
CA SER A 236 11.17 7.92 15.16
C SER A 236 12.56 7.43 14.71
N ASP A 237 13.30 6.77 15.59
CA ASP A 237 14.61 6.22 15.28
C ASP A 237 14.51 5.05 14.28
N MET A 238 13.48 4.22 14.39
CA MET A 238 13.16 3.19 13.39
C MET A 238 12.92 3.79 12.01
N ASN A 239 12.20 4.91 11.91
CA ASN A 239 11.95 5.57 10.64
C ASN A 239 13.26 5.90 9.90
N ALA A 240 14.29 6.35 10.62
CA ALA A 240 15.58 6.63 10.02
C ALA A 240 16.32 5.36 9.52
N GLN A 241 16.02 4.18 10.09
CA GLN A 241 16.70 2.92 9.78
C GLN A 241 15.97 2.09 8.72
N ILE A 242 14.65 2.01 8.78
CA ILE A 242 13.84 1.08 7.98
C ILE A 242 12.96 1.77 6.93
N SER A 243 12.85 3.09 6.93
CA SER A 243 12.06 3.80 5.93
C SER A 243 12.49 3.43 4.51
N LEU A 244 11.51 3.19 3.66
CA LEU A 244 11.74 2.91 2.24
C LEU A 244 12.50 4.06 1.57
N PHE A 245 12.15 5.30 1.95
CA PHE A 245 12.82 6.51 1.51
C PHE A 245 13.58 7.11 2.70
N PRO A 246 14.91 7.03 2.73
CA PRO A 246 15.69 7.53 3.86
C PRO A 246 15.49 9.03 4.06
N ILE A 247 15.31 9.40 5.31
CA ILE A 247 15.23 10.81 5.74
C ILE A 247 16.63 11.30 6.10
N SER A 248 17.01 12.56 5.80
CA SER A 248 18.31 13.10 6.20
C SER A 248 18.48 13.16 7.71
N LYS A 249 19.72 12.85 8.15
CA LYS A 249 20.08 13.01 9.55
C LYS A 249 19.88 14.45 10.05
N ASP A 250 19.99 15.43 9.16
CA ASP A 250 19.72 16.84 9.49
C ASP A 250 18.27 17.12 9.86
N TYR A 251 17.34 16.31 9.36
CA TYR A 251 15.92 16.41 9.72
C TYR A 251 15.62 15.82 11.12
N SER A 252 16.45 14.88 11.59
CA SER A 252 16.27 14.23 12.90
C SER A 252 16.99 15.00 14.03
N SER A 253 18.11 15.64 13.74
CA SER A 253 18.93 16.33 14.76
C SER A 253 18.45 17.74 15.08
N ASN A 254 17.71 18.40 14.20
CA ASN A 254 17.16 19.75 14.37
C ASN A 254 15.65 19.79 14.67
N ARG A 255 15.03 18.68 15.03
CA ARG A 255 13.73 18.72 15.69
C ARG A 255 13.87 19.07 17.18
N THR A 256 14.53 20.16 17.49
CA THR A 256 13.94 21.11 18.41
C THR A 256 12.59 21.43 17.80
N ILE A 257 11.50 20.97 18.41
CA ILE A 257 10.12 21.31 18.06
C ILE A 257 10.13 22.79 17.72
N PRO A 258 9.93 23.20 16.45
CA PRO A 258 9.82 24.63 16.18
C PRO A 258 8.63 25.07 17.00
N SER A 259 8.81 26.11 17.78
CA SER A 259 7.76 26.76 18.58
C SER A 259 6.61 27.37 17.73
N SER A 260 6.70 27.32 16.40
CA SER A 260 5.57 27.38 15.49
C SER A 260 5.10 25.94 15.24
N ILE A 261 4.18 25.49 16.07
CA ILE A 261 3.40 24.25 15.90
C ILE A 261 2.72 24.31 14.53
N GLN A 262 3.41 23.86 13.51
CA GLN A 262 2.73 23.40 12.31
C GLN A 262 1.98 22.14 12.76
N ARG A 263 0.70 22.32 13.13
CA ARG A 263 -0.14 21.25 13.69
C ARG A 263 -0.10 20.10 12.71
N PHE A 264 0.49 18.98 13.14
CA PHE A 264 0.44 17.72 12.40
C PHE A 264 -1.04 17.40 12.15
N LYS A 265 -1.46 17.48 10.89
CA LYS A 265 -2.84 17.17 10.49
C LYS A 265 -2.83 15.81 9.81
N PRO A 266 -3.22 14.73 10.49
CA PRO A 266 -3.28 13.41 9.88
C PRO A 266 -4.38 13.34 8.81
N ARG A 267 -4.13 12.58 7.75
CA ARG A 267 -5.17 12.18 6.80
C ARG A 267 -5.90 10.91 7.28
N LEU A 268 -5.19 10.11 8.06
CA LEU A 268 -5.72 8.89 8.65
C LEU A 268 -5.27 8.77 10.11
N VAL A 269 -6.22 8.43 10.98
CA VAL A 269 -5.93 8.00 12.35
C VAL A 269 -6.17 6.51 12.45
N ILE A 270 -5.22 5.78 13.06
CA ILE A 270 -5.38 4.37 13.44
C ILE A 270 -5.48 4.34 14.96
N SER A 271 -6.66 4.06 15.50
CA SER A 271 -6.86 3.98 16.95
C SER A 271 -6.76 2.53 17.42
N ILE A 272 -5.69 2.23 18.14
CA ILE A 272 -5.53 0.94 18.84
C ILE A 272 -6.19 1.07 20.21
N GLY A 273 -7.36 0.48 20.32
CA GLY A 273 -8.30 0.67 21.42
C GLY A 273 -9.38 1.70 21.07
N TRP A 274 -10.45 1.70 21.85
CA TRP A 274 -11.61 2.56 21.65
C TRP A 274 -11.31 3.98 22.15
N PRO A 275 -11.34 5.02 21.30
CA PRO A 275 -11.03 6.39 21.73
C PRO A 275 -12.18 7.05 22.49
N SER A 276 -11.91 8.21 23.09
CA SER A 276 -12.95 9.00 23.77
C SER A 276 -13.95 9.61 22.78
N ALA A 277 -15.16 9.94 23.25
CA ALA A 277 -16.18 10.58 22.42
C ALA A 277 -15.69 11.91 21.84
N ASP A 278 -14.94 12.69 22.63
CA ASP A 278 -14.36 13.96 22.19
C ASP A 278 -13.37 13.78 21.03
N LYS A 279 -12.57 12.69 21.05
CA LYS A 279 -11.65 12.36 19.94
C LYS A 279 -12.40 11.97 18.68
N PHE A 280 -13.46 11.18 18.78
CA PHE A 280 -14.31 10.90 17.63
C PHE A 280 -14.90 12.17 17.03
N GLN A 281 -15.41 13.07 17.88
CA GLN A 281 -15.98 14.33 17.44
C GLN A 281 -14.91 15.23 16.78
N GLU A 282 -13.73 15.29 17.37
CA GLU A 282 -12.57 16.02 16.79
C GLU A 282 -12.23 15.52 15.37
N TRP A 283 -12.13 14.20 15.20
CA TRP A 283 -11.79 13.62 13.89
C TRP A 283 -12.91 13.81 12.87
N MET A 284 -14.16 13.60 13.27
CA MET A 284 -15.32 13.84 12.41
C MET A 284 -15.40 15.30 11.94
N SER A 285 -15.28 16.26 12.87
CA SER A 285 -15.36 17.69 12.54
C SER A 285 -14.17 18.23 11.75
N SER A 286 -13.04 17.55 11.82
CA SER A 286 -11.81 17.90 11.10
C SER A 286 -11.68 17.20 9.74
N ASP A 287 -12.69 16.44 9.31
CA ASP A 287 -12.67 15.60 8.08
C ASP A 287 -11.49 14.63 8.04
N ILE A 288 -11.17 14.01 9.19
CA ILE A 288 -10.09 13.04 9.32
C ILE A 288 -10.67 11.64 9.29
N SER A 289 -10.23 10.80 8.34
CA SER A 289 -10.58 9.39 8.31
C SER A 289 -9.93 8.64 9.46
N PHE A 290 -10.62 7.66 10.03
CA PHE A 290 -10.05 6.88 11.12
C PHE A 290 -10.48 5.41 11.10
N LEU A 291 -9.52 4.53 11.43
CA LEU A 291 -9.69 3.09 11.59
C LEU A 291 -9.65 2.73 13.07
N ILE A 292 -10.62 1.96 13.53
CA ILE A 292 -10.65 1.47 14.91
C ILE A 292 -10.12 0.05 14.94
N VAL A 293 -9.23 -0.23 15.90
CA VAL A 293 -8.74 -1.57 16.20
C VAL A 293 -9.03 -1.81 17.67
N GLU A 294 -10.02 -2.64 17.97
CA GLU A 294 -10.34 -2.98 19.37
C GLU A 294 -9.28 -3.92 19.93
N GLU A 295 -9.09 -3.84 21.24
CA GLU A 295 -8.09 -4.64 21.93
C GLU A 295 -8.40 -6.14 21.87
N PHE A 296 -7.32 -6.93 22.00
CA PHE A 296 -7.40 -8.37 22.04
C PHE A 296 -8.11 -8.86 23.33
N ILE A 297 -9.28 -9.46 23.16
CA ILE A 297 -10.07 -10.01 24.25
C ILE A 297 -10.55 -11.41 23.90
N ASN A 298 -10.44 -12.34 24.84
CA ASN A 298 -10.91 -13.71 24.67
C ASN A 298 -10.43 -14.37 23.36
N ARG A 299 -9.13 -14.23 23.05
CA ARG A 299 -8.50 -14.78 21.84
C ARG A 299 -9.05 -14.18 20.53
N SER A 300 -9.70 -13.02 20.61
CA SER A 300 -10.25 -12.33 19.45
C SER A 300 -9.80 -10.87 19.41
N ILE A 301 -9.66 -10.35 18.21
CA ILE A 301 -9.38 -8.94 17.96
C ILE A 301 -10.31 -8.43 16.88
N SER A 302 -10.76 -7.20 17.00
CA SER A 302 -11.65 -6.55 16.06
C SER A 302 -10.93 -5.45 15.32
N ILE A 303 -11.06 -5.42 13.99
CA ILE A 303 -10.54 -4.37 13.11
C ILE A 303 -11.72 -3.75 12.34
N GLY A 304 -11.78 -2.43 12.32
CA GLY A 304 -12.85 -1.66 11.69
C GLY A 304 -13.94 -1.23 12.70
N PRO A 305 -14.88 -0.41 12.21
CA PRO A 305 -14.92 0.12 10.86
C PRO A 305 -13.84 1.17 10.60
N LEU A 306 -13.47 1.34 9.31
CA LEU A 306 -12.84 2.57 8.85
C LEU A 306 -13.95 3.58 8.59
N VAL A 307 -13.90 4.68 9.31
CA VAL A 307 -14.85 5.78 9.21
C VAL A 307 -14.26 6.87 8.33
N GLN A 308 -15.01 7.24 7.30
CA GLN A 308 -14.74 8.40 6.43
C GLN A 308 -15.86 9.42 6.66
N PRO A 309 -15.57 10.59 7.25
CA PRO A 309 -16.59 11.61 7.50
C PRO A 309 -17.38 11.93 6.22
N GLY A 310 -18.70 11.99 6.34
CA GLY A 310 -19.62 12.25 5.23
C GLY A 310 -19.75 11.14 4.17
N LYS A 311 -18.96 10.05 4.24
CA LYS A 311 -18.96 8.98 3.22
C LYS A 311 -19.34 7.60 3.76
N SER A 312 -19.10 7.35 5.03
CA SER A 312 -19.36 6.07 5.67
C SER A 312 -20.22 6.23 6.93
N ALA A 313 -20.72 5.11 7.47
CA ALA A 313 -21.34 5.11 8.77
C ALA A 313 -20.37 5.66 9.83
N CYS A 314 -20.79 6.65 10.60
CA CYS A 314 -20.00 7.20 11.69
C CYS A 314 -20.13 6.31 12.95
N ILE A 315 -19.37 6.63 14.00
CA ILE A 315 -19.41 5.86 15.24
C ILE A 315 -20.79 5.93 15.92
N ASN A 316 -21.49 7.06 15.80
CA ASN A 316 -22.86 7.17 16.33
C ASN A 316 -23.83 6.25 15.57
N CYS A 317 -23.69 6.10 14.24
CA CYS A 317 -24.45 5.09 13.49
C CYS A 317 -24.20 3.67 14.04
N VAL A 318 -22.93 3.35 14.33
CA VAL A 318 -22.55 2.05 14.91
C VAL A 318 -23.15 1.86 16.32
N HIS A 319 -23.13 2.91 17.15
CA HIS A 319 -23.72 2.87 18.48
C HIS A 319 -25.22 2.66 18.45
N LEU A 320 -25.95 3.41 17.64
CA LEU A 320 -27.40 3.26 17.48
C LEU A 320 -27.77 1.86 16.98
N ALA A 321 -27.06 1.38 15.95
CA ALA A 321 -27.30 0.03 15.42
C ALA A 321 -26.94 -1.10 16.41
N ARG A 322 -25.98 -0.89 17.32
CA ARG A 322 -25.67 -1.82 18.41
C ARG A 322 -26.77 -1.79 19.48
N GLU A 323 -27.24 -0.60 19.83
CA GLU A 323 -28.28 -0.41 20.85
C GLU A 323 -29.61 -1.07 20.45
N GLU A 324 -29.97 -1.00 19.15
CA GLU A 324 -31.12 -1.72 18.59
C GLU A 324 -31.02 -3.24 18.76
N ARG A 325 -29.78 -3.79 18.67
CA ARG A 325 -29.56 -5.24 18.83
C ARG A 325 -29.50 -5.68 20.27
N ASP A 326 -28.80 -4.93 21.09
CA ASP A 326 -28.62 -5.18 22.51
C ASP A 326 -28.24 -3.86 23.23
N PRO A 327 -29.12 -3.31 24.06
CA PRO A 327 -28.85 -2.06 24.77
C PRO A 327 -27.63 -2.05 25.67
N PHE A 328 -27.13 -3.22 26.06
CA PHE A 328 -25.94 -3.33 26.90
C PHE A 328 -24.61 -3.30 26.12
N LEU A 329 -24.61 -3.52 24.79
CA LEU A 329 -23.37 -3.61 24.02
C LEU A 329 -22.56 -2.32 24.09
N ASN A 330 -23.19 -1.16 23.95
CA ASN A 330 -22.49 0.12 24.02
C ASN A 330 -21.88 0.35 25.40
N HIS A 331 -22.58 -0.03 26.47
CA HIS A 331 -22.05 0.08 27.83
C HIS A 331 -20.79 -0.78 28.02
N VAL A 332 -20.79 -2.00 27.49
CA VAL A 332 -19.61 -2.88 27.54
C VAL A 332 -18.41 -2.28 26.74
N VAL A 333 -18.67 -1.68 25.58
CA VAL A 333 -17.64 -1.03 24.77
C VAL A 333 -17.07 0.19 25.50
N GLU A 334 -17.93 1.00 26.13
CA GLU A 334 -17.50 2.14 26.93
C GLU A 334 -16.62 1.73 28.12
N LEU A 335 -16.94 0.66 28.81
CA LEU A 335 -16.11 0.15 29.90
C LEU A 335 -14.71 -0.27 29.46
N ARG A 336 -14.57 -0.74 28.21
CA ARG A 336 -13.26 -1.14 27.65
C ARG A 336 -12.26 0.01 27.54
N ARG A 337 -12.72 1.25 27.43
CA ARG A 337 -11.85 2.44 27.39
C ARG A 337 -10.98 2.58 28.63
N PHE A 338 -11.49 2.15 29.78
CA PHE A 338 -10.80 2.24 31.06
C PHE A 338 -9.89 1.05 31.34
N LEU A 339 -9.89 0.04 30.44
CA LEU A 339 -8.97 -1.08 30.58
C LEU A 339 -7.55 -0.63 30.18
N PRO A 340 -6.52 -1.06 30.93
CA PRO A 340 -5.14 -0.79 30.54
C PRO A 340 -4.81 -1.48 29.22
N GLU A 341 -3.95 -0.86 28.43
CA GLU A 341 -3.38 -1.50 27.24
C GLU A 341 -2.72 -2.81 27.65
N ARG A 342 -3.09 -3.89 26.98
CA ARG A 342 -2.52 -5.21 27.17
C ARG A 342 -1.65 -5.57 26.00
N GLU A 343 -0.45 -6.06 26.29
CA GLU A 343 0.40 -6.57 25.25
C GLU A 343 -0.12 -7.92 24.75
N VAL A 344 -0.06 -8.11 23.43
CA VAL A 344 -0.50 -9.33 22.75
C VAL A 344 0.70 -10.18 22.35
N PRO A 345 0.53 -11.50 22.12
CA PRO A 345 1.59 -12.34 21.61
C PRO A 345 2.23 -11.78 20.33
N ALA A 346 3.54 -11.94 20.15
CA ALA A 346 4.29 -11.39 19.04
C ALA A 346 3.71 -11.78 17.66
N ALA A 347 3.28 -13.03 17.49
CA ALA A 347 2.65 -13.50 16.25
C ALA A 347 1.32 -12.77 15.97
N VAL A 348 0.52 -12.53 17.01
CA VAL A 348 -0.76 -11.81 16.89
C VAL A 348 -0.52 -10.35 16.53
N SER A 349 0.43 -9.69 17.19
CA SER A 349 0.76 -8.29 16.89
C SER A 349 1.24 -8.12 15.44
N SER A 350 2.09 -9.02 14.94
CA SER A 350 2.60 -9.00 13.57
C SER A 350 1.50 -9.27 12.53
N PHE A 351 0.63 -10.24 12.78
CA PHE A 351 -0.50 -10.56 11.91
C PHE A 351 -1.46 -9.37 11.77
N ILE A 352 -1.87 -8.79 12.90
CA ILE A 352 -2.80 -7.66 12.93
C ILE A 352 -2.16 -6.41 12.32
N ALA A 353 -0.91 -6.11 12.66
CA ALA A 353 -0.19 -4.99 12.08
C ALA A 353 -0.04 -5.13 10.56
N GLY A 354 0.20 -6.35 10.06
CA GLY A 354 0.22 -6.65 8.63
C GLY A 354 -1.12 -6.38 7.96
N LEU A 355 -2.22 -6.85 8.54
CA LEU A 355 -3.57 -6.60 8.01
C LEU A 355 -3.92 -5.11 7.96
N ILE A 356 -3.67 -4.39 9.06
CA ILE A 356 -3.88 -2.94 9.13
C ILE A 356 -3.05 -2.24 8.05
N SER A 357 -1.78 -2.60 7.94
CA SER A 357 -0.87 -1.95 6.99
C SER A 357 -1.28 -2.17 5.54
N LEU A 358 -1.71 -3.38 5.17
CA LEU A 358 -2.23 -3.67 3.83
C LEU A 358 -3.48 -2.84 3.50
N ASP A 359 -4.39 -2.70 4.45
CA ASP A 359 -5.60 -1.89 4.27
C ASP A 359 -5.28 -0.39 4.16
N VAL A 360 -4.35 0.10 4.98
CA VAL A 360 -3.86 1.49 4.93
C VAL A 360 -3.18 1.80 3.60
N ILE A 361 -2.38 0.86 3.07
CA ILE A 361 -1.77 0.98 1.76
C ILE A 361 -2.85 1.08 0.68
N ALA A 362 -3.84 0.18 0.69
CA ALA A 362 -4.95 0.23 -0.26
C ALA A 362 -5.76 1.53 -0.13
N PHE A 363 -5.98 2.01 1.08
CA PHE A 363 -6.67 3.26 1.34
C PHE A 363 -5.87 4.47 0.83
N ALA A 364 -4.58 4.53 1.08
CA ALA A 364 -3.72 5.62 0.63
C ALA A 364 -3.57 5.65 -0.89
N ASP A 365 -3.38 4.49 -1.52
CA ASP A 365 -3.10 4.35 -2.95
C ASP A 365 -4.36 4.44 -3.80
N LEU A 366 -5.49 3.90 -3.33
CA LEU A 366 -6.71 3.70 -4.12
C LEU A 366 -7.95 4.37 -3.52
N GLY A 367 -7.88 4.88 -2.29
CA GLY A 367 -9.06 5.36 -1.55
C GLY A 367 -10.01 4.24 -1.11
N GLN A 368 -9.58 2.98 -1.16
CA GLN A 368 -10.38 1.80 -0.85
C GLN A 368 -9.92 1.15 0.44
N SER A 369 -10.86 0.68 1.24
CA SER A 369 -10.59 -0.07 2.47
C SER A 369 -11.52 -1.27 2.59
N ALA A 370 -10.97 -2.40 2.98
CA ALA A 370 -11.73 -3.61 3.31
C ALA A 370 -12.53 -3.47 4.62
N PHE A 371 -12.27 -2.41 5.38
CA PHE A 371 -12.96 -2.08 6.62
C PHE A 371 -13.93 -0.89 6.47
N SER A 372 -14.13 -0.36 5.27
CA SER A 372 -15.12 0.69 5.03
C SER A 372 -16.52 0.16 5.33
N ASN A 373 -17.19 0.72 6.33
CA ASN A 373 -18.47 0.22 6.84
C ASN A 373 -18.46 -1.23 7.33
N VAL A 374 -17.29 -1.82 7.57
CA VAL A 374 -17.15 -3.22 7.96
C VAL A 374 -16.26 -3.32 9.21
N GLN A 375 -16.74 -4.05 10.20
CA GLN A 375 -15.96 -4.50 11.34
C GLN A 375 -15.72 -6.00 11.20
N LYS A 376 -14.47 -6.43 11.27
CA LYS A 376 -14.09 -7.84 11.21
C LYS A 376 -13.54 -8.28 12.56
N ILE A 377 -14.09 -9.36 13.10
CA ILE A 377 -13.59 -9.99 14.33
C ILE A 377 -12.80 -11.23 13.95
N PHE A 378 -11.51 -11.22 14.22
CA PHE A 378 -10.59 -12.34 14.03
C PHE A 378 -10.46 -13.10 15.33
N SER A 379 -10.85 -14.37 15.33
CA SER A 379 -10.59 -15.30 16.43
C SER A 379 -9.36 -16.13 16.13
N LEU A 380 -8.50 -16.36 17.14
CA LEU A 380 -7.35 -17.27 16.96
C LEU A 380 -7.78 -18.73 16.72
N ASP A 381 -9.04 -19.04 16.99
CA ASP A 381 -9.58 -20.39 16.77
C ASP A 381 -10.10 -20.58 15.33
N SER A 382 -10.29 -19.48 14.57
CA SER A 382 -10.83 -19.49 13.20
C SER A 382 -10.31 -18.26 12.40
N LEU A 383 -9.00 -18.17 12.19
CA LEU A 383 -8.37 -17.06 11.49
C LEU A 383 -8.78 -16.95 10.01
N ASP A 384 -9.13 -18.07 9.40
CA ASP A 384 -9.58 -18.18 8.00
C ASP A 384 -11.00 -17.66 7.77
N SER A 385 -11.80 -17.51 8.84
CA SER A 385 -13.21 -17.17 8.77
C SER A 385 -13.58 -16.06 9.77
N PRO A 386 -13.11 -14.81 9.56
CA PRO A 386 -13.46 -13.72 10.46
C PRO A 386 -14.97 -13.44 10.39
N GLN A 387 -15.55 -13.11 11.55
CA GLN A 387 -16.92 -12.62 11.61
C GLN A 387 -16.98 -11.20 11.05
N ASN A 388 -17.88 -10.94 10.13
CA ASN A 388 -18.06 -9.63 9.50
C ASN A 388 -19.36 -8.98 9.99
N PHE A 389 -19.25 -7.74 10.48
CA PHE A 389 -20.38 -6.88 10.83
C PHE A 389 -20.41 -5.70 9.86
N HIS A 390 -21.52 -5.53 9.16
CA HIS A 390 -21.73 -4.43 8.23
C HIS A 390 -22.53 -3.32 8.93
N TRP A 391 -22.02 -2.10 8.83
CA TRP A 391 -22.60 -0.90 9.43
C TRP A 391 -23.11 0.03 8.35
N GLY A 392 -24.42 0.31 8.33
CA GLY A 392 -25.03 1.30 7.46
C GLY A 392 -25.15 2.66 8.14
N LEU A 393 -25.50 3.68 7.33
CA LEU A 393 -25.98 4.95 7.88
C LEU A 393 -27.25 4.71 8.68
N HIS A 394 -27.27 5.16 9.92
CA HIS A 394 -28.44 4.97 10.79
C HIS A 394 -29.46 6.09 10.56
N PRO A 395 -30.76 5.77 10.41
CA PRO A 395 -31.79 6.80 10.12
C PRO A 395 -31.86 7.90 11.18
N GLU A 396 -31.65 7.56 12.45
CA GLU A 396 -31.69 8.53 13.55
C GLU A 396 -30.36 9.29 13.73
N CYS A 397 -29.32 8.93 12.99
CA CYS A 397 -28.04 9.63 13.06
C CYS A 397 -28.01 10.82 12.07
N GLN A 398 -27.70 12.00 12.58
CA GLN A 398 -27.64 13.22 11.79
C GLN A 398 -26.29 13.41 11.04
N CYS A 399 -25.38 12.44 11.04
CA CYS A 399 -24.03 12.58 10.46
C CYS A 399 -24.01 12.78 8.94
N HIS A 400 -25.13 12.54 8.25
CA HIS A 400 -25.32 12.70 6.81
C HIS A 400 -26.17 13.94 6.43
N ALA A 401 -26.57 14.71 7.44
CA ALA A 401 -27.38 15.92 7.24
C ALA A 401 -26.52 17.20 7.02
N VAL A 402 -25.20 17.04 6.80
CA VAL A 402 -24.27 18.15 6.60
C VAL A 402 -23.84 18.24 5.15
#